data_e56e1af727f825ccbbebba62c43f952e
#
_entry.id   e56e1af727f825ccbbebba62c43f952e
#
_cell.length_a   1.000
_cell.length_b   1.000
_cell.length_c   1.000
_cell.angle_alpha   90.00
_cell.angle_beta   90.00
_cell.angle_gamma   90.00
#
_symmetry.space_group_name_H-M   'P 1'
#
loop_
_entity.id
_entity.type
_entity.pdbx_description
1 polymer ?
#
loop_
_entity_poly.entity_id
_entity_poly.type
_entity_poly.pdbx_seq_one_letter_code
_entity_poly.pdbx_strand_id
1 'polypeptide(L)'
;SVATYFGDTPPQERQEIVNKFQDPSSALRFFLANPSTGGYGLTLTQAKTVIYYSNSFDLEERLQSEDRAHRIGQTNKVTYIDLVCQGTVDEHIVKALRNKINIASQVLGEELKKWLI
;
A
#
# COMPACT_ATOMS: atom_id res chain seq x y z
N SER A 1 -9.21 -16.84 -0.92
CA SER A 1 -9.80 -16.29 0.29
C SER A 1 -9.31 -14.88 0.57
N VAL A 2 -10.02 -14.15 1.41
CA VAL A 2 -9.74 -12.75 1.77
C VAL A 2 -9.73 -12.61 3.28
N ALA A 3 -8.79 -11.81 3.80
CA ALA A 3 -8.79 -11.37 5.19
C ALA A 3 -8.93 -9.86 5.26
N THR A 4 -9.62 -9.37 6.27
CA THR A 4 -9.83 -7.95 6.50
C THR A 4 -8.98 -7.48 7.68
N TYR A 5 -8.41 -6.28 7.53
CA TYR A 5 -7.53 -5.68 8.51
C TYR A 5 -7.93 -4.21 8.68
N PHE A 6 -8.80 -3.96 9.66
CA PHE A 6 -9.35 -2.63 9.93
C PHE A 6 -9.06 -2.21 11.37
N GLY A 7 -9.44 -0.99 11.73
CA GLY A 7 -9.22 -0.46 13.05
C GLY A 7 -9.87 -1.28 14.17
N ASP A 8 -11.00 -1.95 13.89
CA ASP A 8 -11.73 -2.80 14.83
C ASP A 8 -11.24 -4.26 14.84
N THR A 9 -10.29 -4.62 13.98
CA THR A 9 -9.70 -5.97 14.01
C THR A 9 -8.93 -6.17 15.32
N PRO A 10 -9.22 -7.21 16.11
CA PRO A 10 -8.52 -7.45 17.36
C PRO A 10 -7.01 -7.60 17.18
N PRO A 11 -6.18 -7.05 18.09
CA PRO A 11 -4.72 -7.11 17.94
C PRO A 11 -4.14 -8.52 17.79
N GLN A 12 -4.74 -9.50 18.46
CA GLN A 12 -4.30 -10.90 18.34
C GLN A 12 -4.52 -11.46 16.94
N GLU A 13 -5.62 -11.08 16.30
CA GLU A 13 -5.95 -11.53 14.95
C GLU A 13 -5.08 -10.83 13.89
N ARG A 14 -4.64 -9.60 14.17
CA ARG A 14 -3.84 -8.82 13.22
C ARG A 14 -2.56 -9.54 12.84
N GLN A 15 -1.82 -10.04 13.80
CA GLN A 15 -0.56 -10.73 13.53
C GLN A 15 -0.78 -12.06 12.82
N GLU A 16 -1.82 -12.79 13.17
CA GLU A 16 -2.18 -14.03 12.48
C GLU A 16 -2.52 -13.80 11.02
N ILE A 17 -3.26 -12.74 10.73
CA ILE A 17 -3.63 -12.38 9.35
C ILE A 17 -2.39 -12.06 8.53
N VAL A 18 -1.47 -11.27 9.06
CA VAL A 18 -0.22 -10.93 8.39
C VAL A 18 0.62 -12.19 8.15
N ASN A 19 0.75 -13.05 9.15
CA ASN A 19 1.52 -14.28 9.03
C ASN A 19 0.95 -15.20 7.96
N LYS A 20 -0.38 -15.35 7.90
CA LYS A 20 -1.04 -16.15 6.87
C LYS A 20 -0.85 -15.55 5.48
N PHE A 21 -0.94 -14.24 5.34
CA PHE A 21 -0.75 -13.58 4.05
C PHE A 21 0.68 -13.75 3.55
N GLN A 22 1.65 -13.66 4.44
CA GLN A 22 3.08 -13.83 4.11
C GLN A 22 3.48 -15.28 3.85
N ASP A 23 2.66 -16.25 4.24
CA ASP A 23 2.93 -17.66 4.01
C ASP A 23 2.48 -18.08 2.59
N PRO A 24 3.42 -18.41 1.69
CA PRO A 24 3.07 -18.81 0.33
C PRO A 24 2.26 -20.12 0.24
N SER A 25 2.27 -20.94 1.27
CA SER A 25 1.47 -22.17 1.32
C SER A 25 0.05 -21.94 1.81
N SER A 26 -0.25 -20.77 2.34
CA SER A 26 -1.57 -20.40 2.83
C SER A 26 -2.55 -20.21 1.68
N ALA A 27 -3.84 -20.50 1.94
CA ALA A 27 -4.93 -20.23 1.00
C ALA A 27 -5.33 -18.75 0.95
N LEU A 28 -4.75 -17.91 1.80
CA LEU A 28 -5.08 -16.49 1.85
C LEU A 28 -4.45 -15.75 0.67
N ARG A 29 -5.28 -15.21 -0.22
CA ARG A 29 -4.86 -14.56 -1.46
C ARG A 29 -4.98 -13.04 -1.42
N PHE A 30 -5.92 -12.52 -0.65
CA PHE A 30 -6.25 -11.10 -0.63
C PHE A 30 -6.19 -10.55 0.78
N PHE A 31 -5.52 -9.42 0.91
CA PHE A 31 -5.42 -8.67 2.16
C PHE A 31 -6.12 -7.33 1.96
N LEU A 32 -7.23 -7.13 2.64
CA LEU A 32 -8.06 -5.92 2.53
C LEU A 32 -7.89 -5.06 3.77
N ALA A 33 -7.42 -3.86 3.61
CA ALA A 33 -7.12 -2.98 4.75
C ALA A 33 -7.36 -1.51 4.42
N ASN A 34 -7.54 -0.71 5.46
CA ASN A 34 -7.43 0.74 5.35
C ASN A 34 -5.95 1.14 5.32
N PRO A 35 -5.56 2.11 4.49
CA PRO A 35 -4.17 2.58 4.45
C PRO A 35 -3.64 3.09 5.80
N SER A 36 -4.50 3.68 6.61
CA SER A 36 -4.15 4.22 7.93
C SER A 36 -4.09 3.17 9.03
N THR A 37 -4.64 1.97 8.81
CA THR A 37 -4.68 0.91 9.82
C THR A 37 -3.38 0.13 9.86
N GLY A 38 -2.96 -0.29 11.04
CA GLY A 38 -1.80 -1.15 11.21
C GLY A 38 -0.51 -0.43 11.55
N GLY A 39 -0.50 0.89 11.49
CA GLY A 39 0.66 1.69 11.86
C GLY A 39 1.90 1.40 11.02
N TYR A 40 3.04 1.74 11.59
CA TYR A 40 4.34 1.58 10.93
C TYR A 40 4.82 0.13 10.98
N GLY A 41 5.51 -0.30 9.96
CA GLY A 41 6.24 -1.56 9.97
C GLY A 41 5.46 -2.80 9.57
N LEU A 42 4.22 -2.66 9.10
CA LEU A 42 3.47 -3.80 8.57
C LEU A 42 4.16 -4.33 7.30
N THR A 43 4.53 -5.61 7.31
CA THR A 43 5.25 -6.23 6.21
C THR A 43 4.32 -7.10 5.38
N LEU A 44 4.18 -6.76 4.09
CA LEU A 44 3.32 -7.45 3.13
C LEU A 44 4.09 -7.76 1.83
N THR A 45 5.32 -8.23 1.95
CA THR A 45 6.21 -8.45 0.81
C THR A 45 5.80 -9.61 -0.11
N GLN A 46 4.86 -10.44 0.30
CA GLN A 46 4.23 -11.42 -0.60
C GLN A 46 3.28 -10.79 -1.61
N ALA A 47 2.85 -9.57 -1.39
CA ALA A 47 2.02 -8.85 -2.34
C ALA A 47 2.85 -8.41 -3.55
N LYS A 48 2.39 -8.74 -4.73
CA LYS A 48 2.95 -8.29 -6.01
C LYS A 48 2.10 -7.19 -6.64
N THR A 49 0.86 -7.08 -6.21
CA THR A 49 -0.10 -6.10 -6.70
C THR A 49 -0.83 -5.45 -5.52
N VAL A 50 -0.85 -4.14 -5.54
CA VAL A 50 -1.60 -3.33 -4.57
C VAL A 50 -2.66 -2.55 -5.32
N ILE A 51 -3.91 -2.65 -4.88
CA ILE A 51 -5.03 -1.97 -5.51
C ILE A 51 -5.58 -0.94 -4.52
N TYR A 52 -5.57 0.33 -4.92
CA TYR A 52 -6.19 1.40 -4.15
C TYR A 52 -7.61 1.62 -4.65
N TYR A 53 -8.57 1.18 -3.85
CA TYR A 53 -10.00 1.39 -4.15
C TYR A 53 -10.36 2.86 -4.04
N SER A 54 -9.77 3.56 -3.08
CA SER A 54 -9.91 5.00 -2.91
C SER A 54 -8.62 5.61 -2.37
N ASN A 55 -8.44 6.90 -2.58
CA ASN A 55 -7.28 7.65 -2.11
C ASN A 55 -7.72 8.90 -1.37
N SER A 56 -6.87 9.39 -0.45
CA SER A 56 -6.93 10.72 0.11
C SER A 56 -5.82 11.60 -0.49
N PHE A 57 -5.82 12.90 -0.18
CA PHE A 57 -4.73 13.79 -0.58
C PHE A 57 -3.46 13.62 0.27
N ASP A 58 -3.46 12.73 1.25
CA ASP A 58 -2.33 12.53 2.16
C ASP A 58 -1.23 11.70 1.51
N LEU A 59 -0.18 12.37 1.08
CA LEU A 59 0.98 11.73 0.45
C LEU A 59 1.72 10.81 1.43
N GLU A 60 1.87 11.22 2.68
CA GLU A 60 2.57 10.43 3.69
C GLU A 60 1.87 9.08 3.91
N GLU A 61 0.55 9.10 4.05
CA GLU A 61 -0.27 7.89 4.16
C GLU A 61 -0.09 6.98 2.94
N ARG A 62 -0.08 7.57 1.74
CA ARG A 62 0.12 6.83 0.49
C ARG A 62 1.49 6.16 0.46
N LEU A 63 2.56 6.88 0.75
CA LEU A 63 3.92 6.36 0.73
C LEU A 63 4.13 5.27 1.79
N GLN A 64 3.58 5.45 2.98
CA GLN A 64 3.65 4.43 4.03
C GLN A 64 2.92 3.16 3.62
N SER A 65 1.76 3.28 2.97
CA SER A 65 1.01 2.11 2.51
C SER A 65 1.73 1.38 1.37
N GLU A 66 2.39 2.10 0.48
CA GLU A 66 3.20 1.50 -0.58
C GLU A 66 4.40 0.73 -0.01
N ASP A 67 5.03 1.26 1.04
CA ASP A 67 6.18 0.64 1.68
C ASP A 67 5.86 -0.70 2.34
N ARG A 68 4.62 -1.00 2.61
CA ARG A 68 4.23 -2.31 3.17
C ARG A 68 4.58 -3.47 2.24
N ALA A 69 4.45 -3.27 0.94
CA ALA A 69 4.79 -4.27 -0.08
C ALA A 69 6.16 -4.02 -0.69
N HIS A 70 6.52 -2.76 -0.93
CA HIS A 70 7.81 -2.36 -1.51
C HIS A 70 8.81 -2.04 -0.40
N ARG A 71 9.49 -3.06 0.11
CA ARG A 71 10.47 -2.92 1.19
C ARG A 71 11.51 -4.04 1.14
N ILE A 72 12.48 -3.99 2.04
CA ILE A 72 13.52 -5.02 2.16
C ILE A 72 12.86 -6.41 2.30
N GLY A 73 13.30 -7.35 1.48
CA GLY A 73 12.72 -8.70 1.39
C GLY A 73 11.77 -8.88 0.21
N GLN A 74 11.40 -7.82 -0.50
CA GLN A 74 10.64 -7.92 -1.74
C GLN A 74 11.54 -8.35 -2.89
N THR A 75 11.21 -9.50 -3.49
CA THR A 75 11.97 -10.07 -4.62
C THR A 75 11.28 -9.83 -5.96
N ASN A 76 10.06 -9.30 -5.94
CA ASN A 76 9.27 -9.08 -7.14
C ASN A 76 9.03 -7.59 -7.37
N LYS A 77 8.73 -7.23 -8.62
CA LYS A 77 8.23 -5.91 -8.94
C LYS A 77 6.82 -5.76 -8.42
N VAL A 78 6.54 -4.69 -7.68
CA VAL A 78 5.21 -4.41 -7.15
C VAL A 78 4.48 -3.49 -8.13
N THR A 79 3.25 -3.87 -8.49
CA THR A 79 2.38 -3.08 -9.35
C THR A 79 1.33 -2.39 -8.50
N TYR A 80 1.18 -1.08 -8.66
CA TYR A 80 0.17 -0.28 -7.95
C TYR A 80 -0.91 0.15 -8.92
N ILE A 81 -2.15 -0.18 -8.60
CA ILE A 81 -3.33 0.12 -9.39
C ILE A 81 -4.23 1.06 -8.61
N ASP A 82 -4.53 2.23 -9.17
CA ASP A 82 -5.49 3.15 -8.60
C ASP A 82 -6.82 3.03 -9.34
N LEU A 83 -7.90 2.76 -8.62
CA LEU A 83 -9.24 2.78 -9.16
C LEU A 83 -9.76 4.21 -9.09
N VAL A 84 -10.14 4.75 -10.23
CA VAL A 84 -10.55 6.16 -10.36
C VAL A 84 -11.89 6.24 -11.07
N CYS A 85 -12.88 6.86 -10.43
CA CYS A 85 -14.14 7.19 -11.11
C CYS A 85 -13.92 8.38 -12.03
N GLN A 86 -14.19 8.20 -13.31
CA GLN A 86 -14.06 9.26 -14.29
C GLN A 86 -15.04 10.42 -14.01
N GLY A 87 -14.53 11.64 -14.13
CA GLY A 87 -15.34 12.85 -13.91
C GLY A 87 -15.61 13.18 -12.43
N THR A 88 -14.90 12.55 -11.50
CA THR A 88 -15.06 12.78 -10.05
C THR A 88 -13.81 13.36 -9.42
N VAL A 89 -13.90 13.66 -8.11
CA VAL A 89 -12.75 14.11 -7.31
C VAL A 89 -11.59 13.10 -7.30
N ASP A 90 -11.85 11.81 -7.55
CA ASP A 90 -10.82 10.79 -7.60
C ASP A 90 -9.70 11.11 -8.59
N GLU A 91 -10.06 11.66 -9.76
CA GLU A 91 -9.06 12.07 -10.75
C GLU A 91 -8.14 13.16 -10.21
N HIS A 92 -8.70 14.11 -9.48
CA HIS A 92 -7.93 15.20 -8.87
C HIS A 92 -7.03 14.71 -7.77
N ILE A 93 -7.50 13.77 -6.94
CA ILE A 93 -6.72 13.19 -5.85
C ILE A 93 -5.52 12.44 -6.41
N VAL A 94 -5.72 11.53 -7.35
CA VAL A 94 -4.63 10.74 -7.93
C VAL A 94 -3.62 11.63 -8.65
N LYS A 95 -4.09 12.61 -9.41
CA LYS A 95 -3.23 13.58 -10.08
C LYS A 95 -2.41 14.40 -9.08
N ALA A 96 -3.02 14.85 -7.99
CA ALA A 96 -2.33 15.60 -6.94
C ALA A 96 -1.27 14.74 -6.23
N LEU A 97 -1.58 13.47 -5.92
CA LEU A 97 -0.63 12.54 -5.31
C LEU A 97 0.58 12.30 -6.23
N ARG A 98 0.35 12.05 -7.51
CA ARG A 98 1.43 11.84 -8.48
C ARG A 98 2.30 13.08 -8.62
N ASN A 99 1.69 14.27 -8.60
CA ASN A 99 2.42 15.53 -8.66
C ASN A 99 3.27 15.76 -7.42
N LYS A 100 2.75 15.48 -6.22
CA LYS A 100 3.49 15.55 -4.96
C LYS A 100 4.67 14.56 -4.96
N ILE A 101 4.47 13.35 -5.46
CA ILE A 101 5.52 12.34 -5.59
C ILE A 101 6.62 12.85 -6.52
N ASN A 102 6.27 13.43 -7.66
CA ASN A 102 7.24 13.98 -8.61
C ASN A 102 8.05 15.12 -7.99
N ILE A 103 7.39 16.04 -7.28
CA ILE A 103 8.06 17.15 -6.60
C ILE A 103 9.02 16.62 -5.53
N ALA A 104 8.59 15.69 -4.71
CA ALA A 104 9.41 15.08 -3.68
C ALA A 104 10.61 14.33 -4.30
N SER A 105 10.41 13.64 -5.42
CA SER A 105 11.47 12.97 -6.16
C SER A 105 12.53 13.96 -6.68
N GLN A 106 12.12 15.12 -7.15
CA GLN A 106 13.03 16.17 -7.60
C GLN A 106 13.84 16.76 -6.45
N VAL A 107 13.23 16.91 -5.27
CA VAL A 107 13.87 17.51 -4.10
C VAL A 107 14.81 16.52 -3.41
N LEU A 108 14.39 15.28 -3.23
CA LEU A 108 15.14 14.25 -2.49
C LEU A 108 16.03 13.38 -3.38
N GLY A 109 15.90 13.49 -4.70
CA GLY A 109 16.78 12.81 -5.65
C GLY A 109 16.59 11.30 -5.74
N GLU A 110 17.71 10.61 -5.96
CA GLU A 110 17.71 9.17 -6.28
C GLU A 110 17.14 8.27 -5.19
N GLU A 111 17.26 8.65 -3.93
CA GLU A 111 16.77 7.84 -2.81
C GLU A 111 15.25 7.68 -2.86
N LEU A 112 14.53 8.77 -3.12
CA LEU A 112 13.08 8.70 -3.22
C LEU A 112 12.64 7.96 -4.49
N LYS A 113 13.38 8.10 -5.58
CA LYS A 113 13.12 7.35 -6.81
C LYS A 113 13.21 5.84 -6.59
N LYS A 114 14.17 5.38 -5.79
CA LYS A 114 14.28 3.96 -5.41
C LYS A 114 13.07 3.48 -4.60
N TRP A 115 12.45 4.37 -3.86
CA TRP A 115 11.26 4.09 -3.07
C TRP A 115 10.00 3.93 -3.93
N LEU A 116 9.93 4.70 -5.02
CA LEU A 116 8.74 4.83 -5.86
C LEU A 116 8.75 3.90 -7.08
N ILE A 117 9.83 3.20 -7.28
CA ILE A 117 9.99 2.20 -8.34
C ILE A 117 9.86 0.81 -7.72
#